data_1686d4a0470cf8ba3e48bd370d5ab96d
#
_entry.id   1686d4a0470cf8ba3e48bd370d5ab96d
#
_cell.length_a   1.000
_cell.length_b   1.000
_cell.length_c   1.000
_cell.angle_alpha   90.00
_cell.angle_beta   90.00
_cell.angle_gamma   90.00
#
_symmetry.space_group_name_H-M   'P 1'
#
loop_
_entity.id
_entity.type
_entity.pdbx_description
1 polymer ?
#
loop_
_entity_poly.entity_id
_entity_poly.type
_entity_poly.pdbx_seq_one_letter_code
_entity_poly.pdbx_strand_id
1 'polypeptide(L)'
;MWLSHLKQQSVMTNRLQLLVKKFADGRNTRFASLLDTNEARIRSYLTGTVLPKYDFLASISERLGVSVDWLLTGDGEMMIADRESAESDAHRANRFEALPVYDNDFTCGFEEVNNEQPAVPSFYMDTPLNRSADLWCSVQGKSMLPDLEPGDKIALRQCSLDSFEPGHIYAVVLDDLRTVKKLRRVPGNPELLEFIASNPDYGVERYPISRIQQLYRVVGKLHTF
;
A
#
# COMPACT_ATOMS: atom_id res chain seq x y z
N MET A 1 30.54 -30.55 0.82
CA MET A 1 29.47 -30.41 -0.18
C MET A 1 28.34 -31.47 -0.06
N TRP A 2 28.62 -32.74 0.20
CA TRP A 2 27.60 -33.81 0.33
C TRP A 2 26.73 -33.71 1.59
N LEU A 3 27.27 -33.31 2.74
CA LEU A 3 26.55 -33.18 4.01
C LEU A 3 25.54 -32.03 4.05
N SER A 4 25.74 -30.98 3.24
CA SER A 4 24.79 -29.87 3.14
C SER A 4 23.55 -30.25 2.34
N HIS A 5 23.67 -31.08 1.31
CA HIS A 5 22.54 -31.57 0.52
C HIS A 5 21.63 -32.52 1.32
N LEU A 6 22.18 -33.39 2.13
CA LEU A 6 21.40 -34.30 3.00
C LEU A 6 20.63 -33.55 4.09
N LYS A 7 21.21 -32.48 4.66
CA LYS A 7 20.53 -31.62 5.61
C LYS A 7 19.35 -30.86 4.97
N GLN A 8 19.55 -30.33 3.79
CA GLN A 8 18.52 -29.55 3.08
C GLN A 8 17.34 -30.43 2.62
N GLN A 9 17.62 -31.66 2.23
CA GLN A 9 16.62 -32.65 1.84
C GLN A 9 15.76 -33.10 3.04
N SER A 10 16.37 -33.34 4.19
CA SER A 10 15.66 -33.65 5.44
C SER A 10 14.73 -32.53 5.91
N VAL A 11 15.15 -31.29 5.75
CA VAL A 11 14.39 -30.10 6.18
C VAL A 11 13.17 -29.89 5.29
N MET A 12 13.28 -30.06 3.99
CA MET A 12 12.17 -29.94 3.05
C MET A 12 11.14 -31.07 3.23
N THR A 13 11.60 -32.30 3.49
CA THR A 13 10.75 -33.46 3.80
C THR A 13 9.87 -33.18 5.04
N ASN A 14 10.45 -32.62 6.09
CA ASN A 14 9.72 -32.26 7.30
C ASN A 14 8.62 -31.20 7.03
N ARG A 15 8.91 -30.22 6.17
CA ARG A 15 7.91 -29.20 5.80
C ARG A 15 6.78 -29.81 4.96
N LEU A 16 7.08 -30.71 4.03
CA LEU A 16 6.05 -31.44 3.31
C LEU A 16 5.16 -32.26 4.26
N GLN A 17 5.72 -32.89 5.29
CA GLN A 17 4.93 -33.58 6.32
C GLN A 17 4.00 -32.62 7.08
N LEU A 18 4.46 -31.40 7.38
CA LEU A 18 3.62 -30.36 7.99
C LEU A 18 2.45 -29.97 7.05
N LEU A 19 2.69 -29.85 5.75
CA LEU A 19 1.62 -29.56 4.80
C LEU A 19 0.60 -30.70 4.71
N VAL A 20 1.05 -31.95 4.67
CA VAL A 20 0.16 -33.13 4.69
C VAL A 20 -0.69 -33.12 5.95
N LYS A 21 -0.11 -32.80 7.10
CA LYS A 21 -0.84 -32.71 8.37
C LYS A 21 -1.85 -31.54 8.35
N LYS A 22 -1.45 -30.38 7.88
CA LYS A 22 -2.29 -29.15 7.87
C LYS A 22 -3.47 -29.27 6.90
N PHE A 23 -3.25 -29.72 5.67
CA PHE A 23 -4.25 -29.70 4.61
C PHE A 23 -5.00 -31.02 4.40
N ALA A 24 -4.47 -32.13 4.91
CA ALA A 24 -5.02 -33.45 4.67
C ALA A 24 -5.11 -34.35 5.92
N ASP A 25 -5.02 -33.76 7.10
CA ASP A 25 -5.09 -34.50 8.39
C ASP A 25 -4.10 -35.67 8.47
N GLY A 26 -2.93 -35.55 7.86
CA GLY A 26 -1.90 -36.56 7.78
C GLY A 26 -2.16 -37.68 6.76
N ARG A 27 -3.20 -37.55 5.91
CA ARG A 27 -3.56 -38.60 4.94
C ARG A 27 -2.94 -38.30 3.55
N ASN A 28 -1.98 -39.13 3.13
CA ASN A 28 -1.29 -38.97 1.87
C ASN A 28 -2.22 -39.04 0.65
N THR A 29 -3.25 -39.89 0.69
CA THR A 29 -4.26 -40.02 -0.38
C THR A 29 -5.05 -38.73 -0.57
N ARG A 30 -5.50 -38.10 0.53
CA ARG A 30 -6.21 -36.84 0.49
C ARG A 30 -5.31 -35.70 -0.03
N PHE A 31 -4.07 -35.66 0.43
CA PHE A 31 -3.10 -34.67 -0.04
C PHE A 31 -2.80 -34.81 -1.53
N ALA A 32 -2.67 -36.07 -2.00
CA ALA A 32 -2.50 -36.36 -3.41
C ALA A 32 -3.68 -35.86 -4.27
N SER A 33 -4.92 -36.07 -3.78
CA SER A 33 -6.12 -35.58 -4.46
C SER A 33 -6.19 -34.05 -4.52
N LEU A 34 -5.76 -33.33 -3.48
CA LEU A 34 -5.71 -31.87 -3.48
C LEU A 34 -4.75 -31.31 -4.53
N LEU A 35 -3.67 -32.05 -4.82
CA LEU A 35 -2.63 -31.63 -5.77
C LEU A 35 -2.74 -32.29 -7.15
N ASP A 36 -3.82 -33.05 -7.40
CA ASP A 36 -4.05 -33.80 -8.64
C ASP A 36 -2.87 -34.71 -9.00
N THR A 37 -2.42 -35.47 -8.02
CA THR A 37 -1.30 -36.41 -8.15
C THR A 37 -1.62 -37.75 -7.48
N ASN A 38 -0.71 -38.71 -7.57
CA ASN A 38 -0.91 -40.01 -6.92
C ASN A 38 -0.18 -40.12 -5.58
N GLU A 39 -0.72 -40.98 -4.70
CA GLU A 39 -0.18 -41.21 -3.35
C GLU A 39 1.27 -41.74 -3.36
N ALA A 40 1.63 -42.56 -4.31
CA ALA A 40 2.98 -43.12 -4.42
C ALA A 40 4.03 -41.99 -4.61
N ARG A 41 3.68 -40.97 -5.41
CA ARG A 41 4.52 -39.79 -5.61
C ARG A 41 4.67 -38.97 -4.31
N ILE A 42 3.58 -38.76 -3.57
CA ILE A 42 3.62 -38.09 -2.27
C ILE A 42 4.53 -38.88 -1.30
N ARG A 43 4.35 -40.20 -1.22
CA ARG A 43 5.15 -41.06 -0.32
C ARG A 43 6.65 -40.98 -0.67
N SER A 44 7.02 -40.98 -1.95
CA SER A 44 8.42 -40.88 -2.36
C SER A 44 9.07 -39.56 -1.96
N TYR A 45 8.30 -38.46 -1.99
CA TYR A 45 8.76 -37.14 -1.55
C TYR A 45 8.87 -37.05 0.00
N LEU A 46 7.93 -37.64 0.72
CA LEU A 46 7.93 -37.68 2.19
C LEU A 46 9.02 -38.58 2.77
N THR A 47 9.48 -39.61 2.05
CA THR A 47 10.61 -40.44 2.44
C THR A 47 11.96 -39.87 1.99
N GLY A 48 11.97 -38.81 1.22
CA GLY A 48 13.19 -38.25 0.66
C GLY A 48 13.85 -39.11 -0.41
N THR A 49 13.16 -40.14 -0.93
CA THR A 49 13.71 -41.06 -1.95
C THR A 49 13.87 -40.33 -3.28
N VAL A 50 12.99 -39.34 -3.55
CA VAL A 50 13.01 -38.49 -4.76
C VAL A 50 12.80 -37.05 -4.36
N LEU A 51 13.50 -36.12 -5.02
CA LEU A 51 13.26 -34.69 -4.84
C LEU A 51 11.99 -34.27 -5.59
N PRO A 52 11.15 -33.42 -4.98
CA PRO A 52 10.01 -32.82 -5.67
C PRO A 52 10.44 -32.08 -6.93
N LYS A 53 9.70 -32.31 -8.01
CA LYS A 53 9.91 -31.59 -9.28
C LYS A 53 9.19 -30.25 -9.26
N TYR A 54 9.56 -29.37 -10.18
CA TYR A 54 8.99 -28.04 -10.32
C TYR A 54 7.45 -28.05 -10.44
N ASP A 55 6.88 -28.95 -11.24
CA ASP A 55 5.43 -29.09 -11.42
C ASP A 55 4.68 -29.37 -10.11
N PHE A 56 5.30 -30.15 -9.22
CA PHE A 56 4.72 -30.43 -7.90
C PHE A 56 4.83 -29.22 -6.95
N LEU A 57 5.95 -28.50 -6.99
CA LEU A 57 6.11 -27.28 -6.18
C LEU A 57 5.14 -26.17 -6.64
N ALA A 58 4.96 -26.03 -7.95
CA ALA A 58 3.99 -25.10 -8.53
C ALA A 58 2.55 -25.46 -8.10
N SER A 59 2.17 -26.74 -8.14
CA SER A 59 0.83 -27.17 -7.71
C SER A 59 0.57 -26.95 -6.22
N ILE A 60 1.58 -27.06 -5.36
CA ILE A 60 1.47 -26.70 -3.94
C ILE A 60 1.19 -25.21 -3.78
N SER A 61 1.92 -24.37 -4.48
CA SER A 61 1.74 -22.92 -4.43
C SER A 61 0.37 -22.49 -4.96
N GLU A 62 0.01 -22.93 -6.14
CA GLU A 62 -1.23 -22.54 -6.83
C GLU A 62 -2.51 -23.04 -6.12
N ARG A 63 -2.49 -24.30 -5.67
CA ARG A 63 -3.70 -24.94 -5.13
C ARG A 63 -3.86 -24.80 -3.62
N LEU A 64 -2.75 -24.67 -2.88
CA LEU A 64 -2.76 -24.57 -1.44
C LEU A 64 -2.36 -23.19 -0.91
N GLY A 65 -1.93 -22.26 -1.78
CA GLY A 65 -1.47 -20.92 -1.39
C GLY A 65 -0.21 -20.94 -0.51
N VAL A 66 0.66 -21.97 -0.68
CA VAL A 66 1.88 -22.13 0.12
C VAL A 66 3.07 -21.46 -0.59
N SER A 67 3.88 -20.74 0.17
CA SER A 67 5.12 -20.14 -0.33
C SER A 67 6.15 -21.21 -0.70
N VAL A 68 6.61 -21.19 -1.96
CA VAL A 68 7.68 -22.08 -2.44
C VAL A 68 9.00 -21.75 -1.74
N ASP A 69 9.29 -20.48 -1.48
CA ASP A 69 10.49 -20.05 -0.74
C ASP A 69 10.51 -20.66 0.65
N TRP A 70 9.41 -20.52 1.39
CA TRP A 70 9.30 -21.16 2.70
C TRP A 70 9.45 -22.68 2.62
N LEU A 71 8.85 -23.31 1.62
CA LEU A 71 8.97 -24.77 1.46
C LEU A 71 10.41 -25.22 1.22
N LEU A 72 11.18 -24.44 0.44
CA LEU A 72 12.57 -24.75 0.08
C LEU A 72 13.58 -24.34 1.18
N THR A 73 13.47 -23.11 1.70
CA THR A 73 14.47 -22.53 2.61
C THR A 73 14.03 -22.60 4.08
N GLY A 74 12.73 -22.45 4.36
CA GLY A 74 12.14 -22.29 5.68
C GLY A 74 12.06 -20.84 6.13
N ASP A 75 12.52 -19.92 5.29
CA ASP A 75 12.48 -18.50 5.58
C ASP A 75 11.13 -17.92 5.14
N GLY A 76 10.61 -16.97 5.91
CA GLY A 76 9.34 -16.31 5.64
C GLY A 76 8.10 -17.10 6.07
N GLU A 77 6.93 -16.60 5.69
CA GLU A 77 5.63 -17.17 6.05
C GLU A 77 5.27 -18.37 5.16
N MET A 78 4.61 -19.37 5.78
CA MET A 78 4.16 -20.57 5.07
C MET A 78 3.12 -20.29 4.01
N MET A 79 2.14 -19.43 4.31
CA MET A 79 1.04 -19.09 3.40
C MET A 79 1.35 -17.81 2.65
N ILE A 80 1.02 -17.77 1.37
CA ILE A 80 1.18 -16.55 0.54
C ILE A 80 0.28 -15.42 1.05
N ALA A 81 -0.95 -15.73 1.45
CA ALA A 81 -1.87 -14.74 2.02
C ALA A 81 -1.38 -14.18 3.37
N ASP A 82 -0.74 -15.00 4.21
CA ASP A 82 -0.13 -14.55 5.47
C ASP A 82 1.11 -13.69 5.18
N ARG A 83 1.84 -14.01 4.11
CA ARG A 83 2.96 -13.21 3.63
C ARG A 83 2.50 -11.84 3.15
N GLU A 84 1.43 -11.77 2.37
CA GLU A 84 0.85 -10.49 1.93
C GLU A 84 0.32 -9.67 3.11
N SER A 85 -0.30 -10.31 4.12
CA SER A 85 -0.75 -9.63 5.33
C SER A 85 0.41 -9.27 6.28
N ALA A 86 1.37 -10.16 6.49
CA ALA A 86 2.58 -9.90 7.29
C ALA A 86 3.52 -8.90 6.59
N GLU A 87 3.65 -8.97 5.26
CA GLU A 87 4.36 -7.96 4.48
C GLU A 87 3.61 -6.62 4.52
N SER A 88 2.27 -6.59 4.53
CA SER A 88 1.50 -5.35 4.73
C SER A 88 1.73 -4.73 6.11
N ASP A 89 1.85 -5.53 7.14
CA ASP A 89 2.06 -5.05 8.52
C ASP A 89 3.54 -4.84 8.87
N ALA A 90 4.45 -5.69 8.42
CA ALA A 90 5.89 -5.52 8.61
C ALA A 90 6.48 -4.50 7.62
N HIS A 91 5.91 -4.36 6.41
CA HIS A 91 6.27 -3.31 5.46
C HIS A 91 5.78 -1.92 5.91
N ARG A 92 4.63 -1.85 6.59
CA ARG A 92 4.21 -0.62 7.28
C ARG A 92 5.11 -0.25 8.45
N ALA A 93 5.75 -1.22 9.09
CA ALA A 93 6.63 -0.99 10.23
C ALA A 93 8.09 -0.68 9.84
N ASN A 94 8.60 -1.12 8.68
CA ASN A 94 10.03 -1.06 8.35
C ASN A 94 10.40 -0.73 6.90
N ARG A 95 9.47 -0.55 5.98
CA ARG A 95 9.72 0.09 4.69
C ARG A 95 9.28 1.55 4.78
N PHE A 96 10.23 2.42 4.56
CA PHE A 96 9.93 3.71 3.98
C PHE A 96 9.42 3.42 2.56
N GLU A 97 8.13 3.18 2.40
CA GLU A 97 7.55 3.03 1.08
C GLU A 97 7.68 4.38 0.40
N ALA A 98 8.48 4.41 -0.66
CA ALA A 98 8.63 5.62 -1.45
C ALA A 98 7.25 6.03 -1.97
N LEU A 99 6.78 7.19 -1.54
CA LEU A 99 5.48 7.71 -1.93
C LEU A 99 5.56 8.40 -3.29
N PRO A 100 4.50 8.30 -4.11
CA PRO A 100 4.43 8.98 -5.38
C PRO A 100 4.48 10.49 -5.18
N VAL A 101 5.28 11.16 -6.02
CA VAL A 101 5.39 12.63 -6.10
C VAL A 101 4.82 13.08 -7.42
N TYR A 102 3.95 14.04 -7.37
CA TYR A 102 3.31 14.64 -8.52
C TYR A 102 3.73 16.10 -8.65
N ASP A 103 4.51 16.42 -9.69
CA ASP A 103 5.08 17.76 -9.93
C ASP A 103 4.18 18.67 -10.74
N ASN A 104 3.29 18.09 -11.53
CA ASN A 104 2.34 18.87 -12.31
C ASN A 104 1.14 19.16 -11.43
N ASP A 105 0.70 20.40 -11.41
CA ASP A 105 -0.43 20.93 -10.66
C ASP A 105 -1.09 19.93 -9.71
N PHE A 106 -1.52 20.28 -8.55
CA PHE A 106 -2.30 19.46 -7.62
C PHE A 106 -3.45 18.65 -8.30
N THR A 107 -3.28 18.38 -9.59
CA THR A 107 -4.16 17.56 -10.44
C THR A 107 -3.89 16.08 -10.30
N CYS A 108 -2.88 15.69 -9.56
CA CYS A 108 -2.20 14.43 -9.72
C CYS A 108 -2.67 13.36 -8.72
N GLY A 109 -2.87 12.16 -9.22
CA GLY A 109 -3.29 10.99 -8.45
C GLY A 109 -4.79 10.88 -8.23
N PHE A 110 -5.56 11.86 -8.67
CA PHE A 110 -7.01 11.80 -8.64
C PHE A 110 -7.50 11.40 -10.02
N GLU A 111 -8.32 10.35 -10.07
CA GLU A 111 -9.01 9.98 -11.30
C GLU A 111 -9.57 11.23 -11.93
N GLU A 112 -9.12 11.53 -13.14
CA GLU A 112 -9.66 12.66 -13.88
C GLU A 112 -11.14 12.41 -14.10
N VAL A 113 -11.95 13.33 -13.62
CA VAL A 113 -13.40 13.32 -13.85
C VAL A 113 -13.73 13.37 -15.35
N ASN A 114 -12.74 13.56 -16.24
CA ASN A 114 -12.95 13.68 -17.69
C ASN A 114 -11.90 13.06 -18.62
N ASN A 115 -10.87 12.36 -18.13
CA ASN A 115 -9.93 11.65 -19.02
C ASN A 115 -9.54 10.31 -18.39
N GLU A 116 -9.73 9.22 -19.12
CA GLU A 116 -9.54 7.84 -18.72
C GLU A 116 -8.07 7.41 -18.46
N GLN A 117 -7.15 8.35 -18.23
CA GLN A 117 -5.74 8.01 -17.97
C GLN A 117 -5.38 8.27 -16.51
N PRO A 118 -4.88 7.24 -15.78
CA PRO A 118 -4.40 7.43 -14.42
C PRO A 118 -3.20 8.40 -14.41
N ALA A 119 -3.18 9.31 -13.44
CA ALA A 119 -2.06 10.23 -13.27
C ALA A 119 -0.76 9.45 -13.00
N VAL A 120 0.27 9.75 -13.77
CA VAL A 120 1.59 9.11 -13.63
C VAL A 120 2.45 9.94 -12.68
N PRO A 121 2.98 9.36 -11.59
CA PRO A 121 3.91 10.08 -10.72
C PRO A 121 5.15 10.54 -11.46
N SER A 122 5.63 11.75 -11.16
CA SER A 122 6.88 12.27 -11.73
C SER A 122 8.10 11.48 -11.21
N PHE A 123 8.07 11.11 -9.93
CA PHE A 123 9.05 10.24 -9.28
C PHE A 123 8.48 9.72 -7.96
N TYR A 124 9.27 8.91 -7.24
CA TYR A 124 8.91 8.41 -5.92
C TYR A 124 9.92 8.93 -4.90
N MET A 125 9.44 9.36 -3.73
CA MET A 125 10.26 9.89 -2.65
C MET A 125 10.12 9.04 -1.40
N ASP A 126 11.27 8.59 -0.88
CA ASP A 126 11.39 7.88 0.39
C ASP A 126 11.98 8.83 1.43
N THR A 127 11.23 9.12 2.49
CA THR A 127 11.65 10.00 3.57
C THR A 127 11.03 9.56 4.89
N PRO A 128 11.73 9.73 6.03
CA PRO A 128 11.16 9.47 7.35
C PRO A 128 9.86 10.23 7.63
N LEU A 129 9.57 11.30 6.88
CA LEU A 129 8.37 12.11 6.98
C LEU A 129 7.14 11.46 6.30
N ASN A 130 7.34 10.39 5.52
CA ASN A 130 6.27 9.72 4.78
C ASN A 130 5.30 8.91 5.63
N ARG A 131 5.65 8.59 6.88
CA ARG A 131 4.91 7.61 7.72
C ARG A 131 3.42 7.88 7.88
N SER A 132 2.98 9.10 7.67
CA SER A 132 1.57 9.50 7.81
C SER A 132 0.96 10.08 6.55
N ALA A 133 1.66 10.01 5.42
CA ALA A 133 1.22 10.54 4.13
C ALA A 133 0.89 9.39 3.16
N ASP A 134 0.05 9.69 2.17
CA ASP A 134 -0.29 8.78 1.08
C ASP A 134 0.42 9.18 -0.22
N LEU A 135 0.70 10.47 -0.38
CA LEU A 135 1.38 11.02 -1.56
C LEU A 135 2.02 12.38 -1.27
N TRP A 136 2.85 12.83 -2.21
CA TRP A 136 3.43 14.17 -2.24
C TRP A 136 2.97 14.92 -3.48
N CYS A 137 2.75 16.24 -3.36
CA CYS A 137 2.53 17.09 -4.51
C CYS A 137 3.26 18.43 -4.38
N SER A 138 3.46 19.10 -5.51
CA SER A 138 4.05 20.44 -5.57
C SER A 138 3.02 21.51 -5.34
N VAL A 139 3.38 22.52 -4.55
CA VAL A 139 2.56 23.72 -4.34
C VAL A 139 2.77 24.68 -5.52
N GLN A 140 1.66 25.16 -6.05
CA GLN A 140 1.68 26.23 -7.04
C GLN A 140 0.90 27.45 -6.53
N GLY A 141 1.25 28.61 -7.06
CA GLY A 141 0.62 29.87 -6.67
C GLY A 141 1.09 30.40 -5.31
N LYS A 142 0.55 31.53 -4.93
CA LYS A 142 0.99 32.34 -3.78
C LYS A 142 -0.07 32.48 -2.68
N SER A 143 -1.22 31.83 -2.83
CA SER A 143 -2.36 32.00 -1.90
C SER A 143 -2.08 31.52 -0.49
N MET A 144 -1.08 30.62 -0.34
CA MET A 144 -0.73 30.04 0.96
C MET A 144 0.54 30.63 1.58
N LEU A 145 1.10 31.71 0.98
CA LEU A 145 2.21 32.44 1.60
C LEU A 145 1.78 33.05 2.96
N PRO A 146 2.64 33.05 3.98
CA PRO A 146 4.00 32.50 4.02
C PRO A 146 4.06 31.01 4.44
N ASP A 147 2.94 30.39 4.70
CA ASP A 147 2.93 28.99 5.21
C ASP A 147 3.49 27.99 4.20
N LEU A 148 3.12 28.17 2.92
CA LEU A 148 3.61 27.38 1.79
C LEU A 148 4.07 28.30 0.66
N GLU A 149 5.23 28.00 0.08
CA GLU A 149 5.81 28.72 -1.04
C GLU A 149 5.61 27.97 -2.36
N PRO A 150 5.53 28.68 -3.49
CA PRO A 150 5.54 28.03 -4.80
C PRO A 150 6.79 27.16 -4.97
N GLY A 151 6.61 25.88 -5.33
CA GLY A 151 7.69 24.89 -5.43
C GLY A 151 7.85 24.00 -4.21
N ASP A 152 7.29 24.36 -3.04
CA ASP A 152 7.27 23.44 -1.89
C ASP A 152 6.62 22.12 -2.27
N LYS A 153 7.17 21.02 -1.72
CA LYS A 153 6.54 19.71 -1.78
C LYS A 153 5.75 19.49 -0.49
N ILE A 154 4.47 19.19 -0.59
CA ILE A 154 3.61 18.91 0.55
C ILE A 154 3.23 17.44 0.61
N ALA A 155 3.34 16.86 1.81
CA ALA A 155 2.89 15.50 2.10
C ALA A 155 1.41 15.51 2.42
N LEU A 156 0.63 14.71 1.74
CA LEU A 156 -0.81 14.65 1.81
C LEU A 156 -1.29 13.32 2.39
N ARG A 157 -2.21 13.39 3.34
CA ARG A 157 -2.93 12.23 3.87
C ARG A 157 -4.42 12.39 3.61
N GLN A 158 -5.02 11.40 2.96
CA GLN A 158 -6.45 11.37 2.72
C GLN A 158 -7.22 11.37 4.05
N CYS A 159 -8.28 12.12 4.12
CA CYS A 159 -9.14 12.19 5.28
C CYS A 159 -10.61 12.39 4.88
N SER A 160 -11.52 12.08 5.80
CA SER A 160 -12.94 12.35 5.62
C SER A 160 -13.33 13.70 6.21
N LEU A 161 -14.48 14.22 5.77
CA LEU A 161 -15.09 15.43 6.36
C LEU A 161 -15.45 15.24 7.85
N ASP A 162 -15.66 14.00 8.29
CA ASP A 162 -15.95 13.68 9.69
C ASP A 162 -14.71 13.82 10.59
N SER A 163 -13.51 13.58 10.01
CA SER A 163 -12.22 13.73 10.68
C SER A 163 -11.55 15.10 10.48
N PHE A 164 -12.29 16.04 9.91
CA PHE A 164 -11.81 17.39 9.62
C PHE A 164 -11.57 18.20 10.90
N GLU A 165 -10.39 18.76 11.04
CA GLU A 165 -9.99 19.65 12.12
C GLU A 165 -9.82 21.09 11.61
N PRO A 166 -10.57 22.08 12.14
CA PRO A 166 -10.46 23.47 11.68
C PRO A 166 -9.06 24.07 11.87
N GLY A 167 -8.65 24.92 10.93
CA GLY A 167 -7.40 25.67 11.02
C GLY A 167 -6.17 24.97 10.47
N HIS A 168 -6.24 23.70 10.14
CA HIS A 168 -5.19 23.00 9.42
C HIS A 168 -5.26 23.29 7.91
N ILE A 169 -4.14 23.04 7.22
CA ILE A 169 -4.03 23.17 5.77
C ILE A 169 -4.52 21.88 5.12
N TYR A 170 -5.37 22.02 4.13
CA TYR A 170 -5.96 20.93 3.36
C TYR A 170 -5.77 21.15 1.87
N ALA A 171 -5.51 20.09 1.17
CA ALA A 171 -5.64 20.01 -0.26
C ALA A 171 -7.04 19.45 -0.56
N VAL A 172 -7.81 20.17 -1.36
CA VAL A 172 -9.22 19.89 -1.61
C VAL A 172 -9.48 19.76 -3.10
N VAL A 173 -10.15 18.68 -3.47
CA VAL A 173 -10.65 18.46 -4.83
C VAL A 173 -12.15 18.74 -4.83
N LEU A 174 -12.55 19.72 -5.60
CA LEU A 174 -13.93 20.02 -5.92
C LEU A 174 -14.25 19.50 -7.33
N ASP A 175 -15.49 19.61 -7.74
CA ASP A 175 -15.97 19.21 -9.07
C ASP A 175 -15.23 19.90 -10.24
N ASP A 176 -14.79 21.15 -10.06
CA ASP A 176 -14.18 21.98 -11.08
C ASP A 176 -12.88 22.68 -10.63
N LEU A 177 -12.48 22.49 -9.37
CA LEU A 177 -11.37 23.22 -8.76
C LEU A 177 -10.56 22.31 -7.84
N ARG A 178 -9.25 22.48 -7.90
CA ARG A 178 -8.31 21.91 -6.95
C ARG A 178 -7.55 23.02 -6.25
N THR A 179 -7.48 22.96 -4.94
CA THR A 179 -6.88 24.06 -4.16
C THR A 179 -6.29 23.60 -2.84
N VAL A 180 -5.34 24.37 -2.35
CA VAL A 180 -4.77 24.19 -1.02
C VAL A 180 -5.16 25.40 -0.17
N LYS A 181 -5.87 25.18 0.93
CA LYS A 181 -6.37 26.23 1.82
C LYS A 181 -6.41 25.77 3.26
N LYS A 182 -6.50 26.68 4.21
CA LYS A 182 -6.99 26.40 5.56
C LYS A 182 -8.51 26.29 5.50
N LEU A 183 -9.06 25.29 6.17
CA LEU A 183 -10.50 25.10 6.18
C LEU A 183 -11.10 25.43 7.55
N ARG A 184 -12.32 25.98 7.51
CA ARG A 184 -13.12 26.27 8.71
C ARG A 184 -14.61 26.08 8.40
N ARG A 185 -15.38 25.57 9.37
CA ARG A 185 -16.83 25.51 9.27
C ARG A 185 -17.43 26.93 9.36
N VAL A 186 -18.44 27.19 8.56
CA VAL A 186 -19.19 28.46 8.62
C VAL A 186 -20.11 28.43 9.83
N PRO A 187 -19.98 29.38 10.79
CA PRO A 187 -20.88 29.46 11.92
C PRO A 187 -22.35 29.57 11.47
N GLY A 188 -23.22 28.71 12.00
CA GLY A 188 -24.64 28.71 11.68
C GLY A 188 -25.01 28.08 10.34
N ASN A 189 -24.04 27.60 9.54
CA ASN A 189 -24.33 26.89 8.30
C ASN A 189 -23.41 25.65 8.16
N PRO A 190 -23.87 24.46 8.56
CA PRO A 190 -23.06 23.24 8.51
C PRO A 190 -22.78 22.74 7.10
N GLU A 191 -23.53 23.17 6.08
CA GLU A 191 -23.39 22.75 4.69
C GLU A 191 -22.29 23.51 3.94
N LEU A 192 -21.69 24.54 4.57
CA LEU A 192 -20.65 25.35 3.96
C LEU A 192 -19.32 25.23 4.71
N LEU A 193 -18.22 25.24 3.95
CA LEU A 193 -16.87 25.44 4.47
C LEU A 193 -16.26 26.75 3.94
N GLU A 194 -15.52 27.40 4.81
CA GLU A 194 -14.65 28.53 4.46
C GLU A 194 -13.27 28.00 4.07
N PHE A 195 -12.81 28.43 2.92
CA PHE A 195 -11.50 28.17 2.32
C PHE A 195 -10.68 29.44 2.50
N ILE A 196 -9.75 29.40 3.44
CA ILE A 196 -9.00 30.58 3.89
C ILE A 196 -7.60 30.51 3.31
N ALA A 197 -7.22 31.49 2.51
CA ALA A 197 -5.85 31.69 2.09
C ALA A 197 -5.00 32.15 3.27
N SER A 198 -3.75 31.71 3.36
CA SER A 198 -2.78 32.28 4.32
C SER A 198 -2.31 33.66 3.89
N ASN A 199 -2.24 33.88 2.59
CA ASN A 199 -1.94 35.20 2.03
C ASN A 199 -3.19 36.10 2.05
N PRO A 200 -3.17 37.19 2.78
CA PRO A 200 -4.32 38.09 2.94
C PRO A 200 -4.83 38.70 1.61
N ASP A 201 -3.98 38.76 0.58
CA ASP A 201 -4.37 39.29 -0.73
C ASP A 201 -5.43 38.42 -1.46
N TYR A 202 -5.64 37.18 -1.02
CA TYR A 202 -6.54 36.19 -1.65
C TYR A 202 -7.89 36.04 -0.98
N GLY A 203 -8.06 36.54 0.24
CA GLY A 203 -9.36 36.54 0.93
C GLY A 203 -9.85 35.15 1.39
N VAL A 204 -11.17 35.05 1.56
CA VAL A 204 -11.89 33.85 2.02
C VAL A 204 -12.97 33.50 1.00
N GLU A 205 -12.96 32.25 0.57
CA GLU A 205 -13.96 31.69 -0.32
C GLU A 205 -14.87 30.74 0.45
N ARG A 206 -16.10 30.49 -0.02
CA ARG A 206 -17.04 29.57 0.61
C ARG A 206 -17.57 28.60 -0.41
N TYR A 207 -17.48 27.31 -0.10
CA TYR A 207 -18.01 26.26 -0.95
C TYR A 207 -18.91 25.28 -0.19
N PRO A 208 -19.97 24.78 -0.83
CA PRO A 208 -20.77 23.70 -0.27
C PRO A 208 -19.94 22.45 -0.06
N ILE A 209 -20.18 21.76 1.06
CA ILE A 209 -19.55 20.47 1.39
C ILE A 209 -19.84 19.44 0.29
N SER A 210 -21.02 19.48 -0.32
CA SER A 210 -21.45 18.58 -1.39
C SER A 210 -20.57 18.64 -2.66
N ARG A 211 -19.81 19.71 -2.86
CA ARG A 211 -18.88 19.85 -3.98
C ARG A 211 -17.52 19.19 -3.72
N ILE A 212 -17.23 18.81 -2.47
CA ILE A 212 -15.94 18.21 -2.11
C ILE A 212 -15.95 16.75 -2.50
N GLN A 213 -15.13 16.40 -3.48
CA GLN A 213 -14.94 15.04 -3.94
C GLN A 213 -13.88 14.32 -3.13
N GLN A 214 -12.76 15.01 -2.83
CA GLN A 214 -11.67 14.45 -2.05
C GLN A 214 -11.05 15.51 -1.14
N LEU A 215 -10.63 15.07 0.03
CA LEU A 215 -10.02 15.90 1.05
C LEU A 215 -8.73 15.25 1.54
N TYR A 216 -7.66 16.02 1.57
CA TYR A 216 -6.36 15.60 2.07
C TYR A 216 -5.82 16.61 3.07
N ARG A 217 -5.37 16.14 4.22
CA ARG A 217 -4.68 16.96 5.19
C ARG A 217 -3.20 17.08 4.79
N VAL A 218 -2.65 18.27 4.84
CA VAL A 218 -1.21 18.50 4.73
C VAL A 218 -0.57 18.08 6.06
N VAL A 219 0.28 17.06 6.00
CA VAL A 219 0.94 16.47 7.19
C VAL A 219 2.43 16.75 7.26
N GLY A 220 3.00 17.34 6.21
CA GLY A 220 4.39 17.76 6.16
C GLY A 220 4.68 18.63 4.96
N LYS A 221 5.82 19.34 4.99
CA LYS A 221 6.33 20.07 3.82
C LYS A 221 7.85 19.91 3.71
N LEU A 222 8.33 19.95 2.47
CA LEU A 222 9.74 20.12 2.12
C LEU A 222 9.88 21.40 1.30
N HIS A 223 10.76 22.27 1.75
CA HIS A 223 11.10 23.49 1.03
C HIS A 223 12.36 23.25 0.22
N THR A 224 12.34 23.64 -1.05
CA THR A 224 13.51 23.59 -1.96
C THR A 224 13.96 25.01 -2.24
N PHE A 225 15.24 25.29 -1.99
CA PHE A 225 15.86 26.60 -2.26
C PHE A 225 16.15 26.77 -3.75
#